data_5541e7e06bef26376b1a6000fd08f9ab
#
_entry.id   5541e7e06bef26376b1a6000fd08f9ab
#
_cell.length_a   1.000
_cell.length_b   1.000
_cell.length_c   1.000
_cell.angle_alpha   90.00
_cell.angle_beta   90.00
_cell.angle_gamma   90.00
#
_symmetry.space_group_name_H-M   'P 1'
#
loop_
_entity.id
_entity.type
_entity.pdbx_description
1 polymer ?
#
loop_
_entity_poly.entity_id
_entity_poly.type
_entity_poly.pdbx_seq_one_letter_code
_entity_poly.pdbx_strand_id
1 'polypeptide(L)'
;RFIEERFDTIDAFTQTIRTAIQLNENLEHVLQTSRAQKLTLPRRVTIIGFAETATALGHGFFEKFVGDVKFVHTTREHLVNVEPLICFEEEHSHASSHRVYADESLFLRETEIVLVDDEMTTGKTNRNIIRQLHEKYPHLKTFTLVSILDFRTVQAREAMEQMAEELNITIHCVSLFTGAFQIEETGSLFNDTAPVMHDTKRMVEEQSFE
;
A
#
# COMPACT_ATOMS: atom_id res chain seq x y z
N ARG A 1 -9.88 17.36 -19.72
CA ARG A 1 -8.89 17.99 -20.66
C ARG A 1 -7.45 17.82 -20.18
N PHE A 2 -7.19 17.97 -18.87
CA PHE A 2 -5.84 17.80 -18.31
C PHE A 2 -5.38 16.32 -18.23
N ILE A 3 -6.29 15.38 -18.28
CA ILE A 3 -6.04 13.95 -18.22
C ILE A 3 -5.70 13.41 -19.62
N GLU A 4 -6.41 13.85 -20.65
CA GLU A 4 -6.25 13.34 -22.04
C GLU A 4 -4.87 13.63 -22.66
N GLU A 5 -4.32 14.82 -22.46
CA GLU A 5 -2.99 15.20 -23.01
C GLU A 5 -1.81 14.46 -22.37
N ARG A 6 -2.02 13.80 -21.21
CA ARG A 6 -1.00 13.00 -20.52
C ARG A 6 -1.00 11.52 -20.87
N PHE A 7 -2.11 10.99 -21.39
CA PHE A 7 -2.21 9.56 -21.72
C PHE A 7 -1.20 9.13 -22.80
N ASP A 8 -1.03 9.91 -23.84
CA ASP A 8 -0.07 9.59 -24.91
C ASP A 8 1.37 9.55 -24.38
N THR A 9 1.72 10.45 -23.47
CA THR A 9 3.05 10.50 -22.84
C THR A 9 3.24 9.34 -21.85
N ILE A 10 2.20 8.96 -21.10
CA ILE A 10 2.21 7.83 -20.17
C ILE A 10 2.32 6.53 -20.95
N ASP A 11 1.59 6.37 -22.03
CA ASP A 11 1.63 5.15 -22.85
C ASP A 11 2.99 4.98 -23.51
N ALA A 12 3.56 6.02 -24.10
CA ALA A 12 4.91 5.99 -24.66
C ALA A 12 5.96 5.65 -23.60
N PHE A 13 5.86 6.23 -22.41
CA PHE A 13 6.77 5.92 -21.30
C PHE A 13 6.59 4.49 -20.78
N THR A 14 5.35 4.01 -20.68
CA THR A 14 5.03 2.64 -20.28
C THR A 14 5.62 1.63 -21.27
N GLN A 15 5.50 1.89 -22.57
CA GLN A 15 6.11 1.04 -23.60
C GLN A 15 7.64 1.05 -23.52
N THR A 16 8.25 2.19 -23.26
CA THR A 16 9.70 2.30 -23.05
C THR A 16 10.15 1.46 -21.86
N ILE A 17 9.43 1.51 -20.73
CA ILE A 17 9.73 0.68 -19.57
C ILE A 17 9.58 -0.81 -19.91
N ARG A 18 8.48 -1.20 -20.52
CA ARG A 18 8.25 -2.61 -20.91
C ARG A 18 9.35 -3.14 -21.80
N THR A 19 9.73 -2.38 -22.81
CA THR A 19 10.81 -2.76 -23.73
C THR A 19 12.14 -2.88 -23.00
N ALA A 20 12.48 -1.93 -22.13
CA ALA A 20 13.71 -1.96 -21.35
C ALA A 20 13.78 -3.18 -20.42
N ILE A 21 12.66 -3.55 -19.79
CA ILE A 21 12.56 -4.74 -18.94
C ILE A 21 12.70 -6.02 -19.78
N GLN A 22 11.99 -6.12 -20.91
CA GLN A 22 11.99 -7.31 -21.76
C GLN A 22 13.36 -7.57 -22.38
N LEU A 23 14.06 -6.53 -22.80
CA LEU A 23 15.37 -6.63 -23.44
C LEU A 23 16.53 -6.57 -22.44
N ASN A 24 16.25 -6.25 -21.18
CA ASN A 24 17.25 -5.96 -20.15
C ASN A 24 18.28 -4.90 -20.58
N GLU A 25 17.81 -3.92 -21.35
CA GLU A 25 18.61 -2.85 -21.91
C GLU A 25 18.11 -1.48 -21.45
N ASN A 26 19.03 -0.52 -21.35
CA ASN A 26 18.69 0.88 -21.03
C ASN A 26 17.91 1.12 -19.71
N LEU A 27 17.89 0.16 -18.79
CA LEU A 27 17.18 0.26 -17.52
C LEU A 27 17.62 1.49 -16.70
N GLU A 28 18.92 1.77 -16.67
CA GLU A 28 19.47 2.94 -15.97
C GLU A 28 18.91 4.25 -16.53
N HIS A 29 18.87 4.39 -17.86
CA HIS A 29 18.31 5.57 -18.52
C HIS A 29 16.81 5.73 -18.23
N VAL A 30 16.04 4.64 -18.25
CA VAL A 30 14.62 4.63 -17.91
C VAL A 30 14.40 5.05 -16.46
N LEU A 31 15.21 4.53 -15.53
CA LEU A 31 15.16 4.90 -14.13
C LEU A 31 15.48 6.38 -13.91
N GLN A 32 16.52 6.89 -14.54
CA GLN A 32 16.89 8.32 -14.45
C GLN A 32 15.79 9.21 -15.01
N THR A 33 15.26 8.89 -16.19
CA THR A 33 14.14 9.61 -16.80
C THR A 33 12.90 9.59 -15.91
N SER A 34 12.58 8.42 -15.37
CA SER A 34 11.48 8.27 -14.41
C SER A 34 11.69 9.13 -13.16
N ARG A 35 12.89 9.12 -12.57
CA ARG A 35 13.22 9.93 -11.39
C ARG A 35 13.12 11.44 -11.65
N ALA A 36 13.44 11.90 -12.85
CA ALA A 36 13.36 13.29 -13.22
C ALA A 36 11.91 13.79 -13.38
N GLN A 37 10.97 12.89 -13.72
CA GLN A 37 9.56 13.23 -13.88
C GLN A 37 8.84 13.16 -12.53
N LYS A 38 8.58 14.33 -11.93
CA LYS A 38 7.79 14.44 -10.71
C LYS A 38 6.42 15.03 -10.99
N LEU A 39 5.43 14.57 -10.24
CA LEU A 39 4.04 15.01 -10.35
C LEU A 39 3.69 15.87 -9.13
N THR A 40 3.11 17.03 -9.38
CA THR A 40 2.61 17.89 -8.30
C THR A 40 1.18 17.45 -7.95
N LEU A 41 0.95 17.15 -6.68
CA LEU A 41 -0.39 16.89 -6.18
C LEU A 41 -1.06 18.17 -5.72
N PRO A 42 -2.35 18.38 -6.08
CA PRO A 42 -3.07 19.61 -5.76
C PRO A 42 -3.52 19.70 -4.31
N ARG A 43 -3.44 18.59 -3.57
CA ARG A 43 -3.92 18.47 -2.18
C ARG A 43 -2.86 17.83 -1.32
N ARG A 44 -3.05 17.96 0.00
CA ARG A 44 -2.27 17.22 0.98
C ARG A 44 -2.53 15.73 0.84
N VAL A 45 -1.47 14.93 0.78
CA VAL A 45 -1.56 13.48 0.65
C VAL A 45 -0.62 12.82 1.66
N THR A 46 -1.15 11.85 2.39
CA THR A 46 -0.34 10.93 3.20
C THR A 46 -0.34 9.56 2.54
N ILE A 47 0.84 9.10 2.19
CA ILE A 47 1.09 7.79 1.60
C ILE A 47 1.51 6.84 2.71
N ILE A 48 0.84 5.69 2.81
CA ILE A 48 1.13 4.64 3.79
C ILE A 48 1.53 3.37 3.02
N GLY A 49 2.79 2.96 3.14
CA GLY A 49 3.27 1.69 2.59
C GLY A 49 3.10 0.54 3.58
N PHE A 50 2.59 -0.60 3.14
CA PHE A 50 2.45 -1.75 4.03
C PHE A 50 3.76 -2.50 4.21
N ALA A 51 4.09 -2.81 5.47
CA ALA A 51 5.21 -3.67 5.78
C ALA A 51 4.85 -5.15 5.46
N GLU A 52 5.82 -5.93 5.01
CA GLU A 52 7.19 -5.47 4.85
C GLU A 52 7.52 -5.24 3.38
N THR A 53 6.91 -6.01 2.48
CA THR A 53 7.19 -6.03 1.04
C THR A 53 6.88 -4.70 0.34
N ALA A 54 5.77 -4.06 0.70
CA ALA A 54 5.38 -2.81 0.07
C ALA A 54 6.02 -1.55 0.69
N THR A 55 6.90 -1.67 1.69
CA THR A 55 7.60 -0.51 2.25
C THR A 55 8.46 0.20 1.19
N ALA A 56 9.30 -0.54 0.48
CA ALA A 56 10.13 0.00 -0.59
C ALA A 56 9.31 0.49 -1.78
N LEU A 57 8.23 -0.22 -2.12
CA LEU A 57 7.29 0.18 -3.17
C LEU A 57 6.62 1.50 -2.83
N GLY A 58 6.12 1.66 -1.60
CA GLY A 58 5.50 2.88 -1.11
C GLY A 58 6.46 4.06 -1.13
N HIS A 59 7.72 3.85 -0.73
CA HIS A 59 8.75 4.89 -0.80
C HIS A 59 9.05 5.30 -2.24
N GLY A 60 9.22 4.35 -3.16
CA GLY A 60 9.43 4.63 -4.59
C GLY A 60 8.22 5.33 -5.21
N PHE A 61 7.00 5.01 -4.79
CA PHE A 61 5.79 5.71 -5.20
C PHE A 61 5.77 7.14 -4.67
N PHE A 62 6.08 7.35 -3.39
CA PHE A 62 6.19 8.67 -2.77
C PHE A 62 7.18 9.59 -3.48
N GLU A 63 8.34 9.08 -3.89
CA GLU A 63 9.37 9.86 -4.58
C GLU A 63 8.91 10.46 -5.92
N LYS A 64 7.79 10.00 -6.47
CA LYS A 64 7.21 10.53 -7.72
C LYS A 64 6.47 11.83 -7.55
N PHE A 65 6.17 12.23 -6.33
CA PHE A 65 5.33 13.38 -6.06
C PHE A 65 6.11 14.52 -5.42
N VAL A 66 5.64 15.74 -5.68
CA VAL A 66 6.07 16.97 -5.02
C VAL A 66 4.85 17.72 -4.50
N GLY A 67 5.06 18.58 -3.50
CA GLY A 67 3.99 19.33 -2.83
C GLY A 67 3.86 18.89 -1.38
N ASP A 68 2.68 19.02 -0.80
CA ASP A 68 2.41 18.60 0.58
C ASP A 68 2.10 17.10 0.63
N VAL A 69 3.14 16.32 0.37
CA VAL A 69 3.08 14.85 0.37
C VAL A 69 3.94 14.33 1.51
N LYS A 70 3.39 13.42 2.28
CA LYS A 70 4.06 12.75 3.38
C LYS A 70 4.08 11.23 3.15
N PHE A 71 5.08 10.57 3.70
CA PHE A 71 5.20 9.12 3.66
C PHE A 71 5.40 8.56 5.05
N VAL A 72 4.71 7.48 5.32
CA VAL A 72 4.90 6.61 6.49
C VAL A 72 4.72 5.17 6.03
N HIS A 73 5.33 4.23 6.72
CA HIS A 73 5.05 2.82 6.49
C HIS A 73 4.52 2.17 7.77
N THR A 74 3.81 1.07 7.61
CA THR A 74 3.45 0.22 8.73
C THR A 74 4.66 -0.59 9.19
N THR A 75 4.60 -1.15 10.37
CA THR A 75 5.57 -2.13 10.86
C THR A 75 4.88 -3.19 11.69
N ARG A 76 5.45 -4.39 11.75
CA ARG A 76 5.03 -5.46 12.67
C ARG A 76 5.76 -5.37 14.01
N GLU A 77 6.81 -4.56 14.08
CA GLU A 77 7.59 -4.40 15.30
C GLU A 77 6.84 -3.60 16.36
N HIS A 78 7.06 -3.96 17.62
CA HIS A 78 6.58 -3.20 18.76
C HIS A 78 7.73 -2.36 19.30
N LEU A 79 7.61 -1.03 19.15
CA LEU A 79 8.58 -0.10 19.73
C LEU A 79 8.34 0.04 21.22
N VAL A 80 9.39 -0.11 22.00
CA VAL A 80 9.34 0.07 23.45
C VAL A 80 9.15 1.55 23.78
N ASN A 81 8.21 1.86 24.69
CA ASN A 81 7.89 3.23 25.13
C ASN A 81 7.33 4.17 24.07
N VAL A 82 6.89 3.65 22.93
CA VAL A 82 6.19 4.44 21.90
C VAL A 82 4.85 3.79 21.59
N GLU A 83 3.78 4.56 21.77
CA GLU A 83 2.44 4.09 21.43
C GLU A 83 2.19 4.25 19.92
N PRO A 84 1.71 3.20 19.24
CA PRO A 84 1.35 3.32 17.84
C PRO A 84 0.12 4.24 17.69
N LEU A 85 0.17 5.06 16.64
CA LEU A 85 -0.95 5.93 16.31
C LEU A 85 -2.17 5.13 15.83
N ILE A 86 -1.90 4.09 15.03
CA ILE A 86 -2.88 3.14 14.49
C ILE A 86 -2.33 1.73 14.69
N CYS A 87 -3.23 0.80 15.04
CA CYS A 87 -2.93 -0.62 15.15
C CYS A 87 -4.08 -1.41 14.50
N PHE A 88 -3.76 -2.32 13.57
CA PHE A 88 -4.76 -3.14 12.88
C PHE A 88 -4.21 -4.53 12.56
N GLU A 89 -5.11 -5.50 12.36
CA GLU A 89 -4.74 -6.88 12.07
C GLU A 89 -4.65 -7.16 10.57
N GLU A 90 -3.70 -8.02 10.21
CA GLU A 90 -3.57 -8.62 8.90
C GLU A 90 -4.43 -9.89 8.79
N GLU A 91 -4.86 -10.24 7.57
CA GLU A 91 -5.79 -11.35 7.35
C GLU A 91 -5.18 -12.73 7.62
N HIS A 92 -3.91 -12.93 7.27
CA HIS A 92 -3.28 -14.24 7.17
C HIS A 92 -2.38 -14.63 8.33
N SER A 93 -2.25 -13.82 9.36
CA SER A 93 -1.38 -14.16 10.48
C SER A 93 -2.12 -14.07 11.82
N HIS A 94 -2.15 -15.18 12.53
CA HIS A 94 -2.76 -15.29 13.85
C HIS A 94 -2.08 -14.44 14.96
N ALA A 95 -1.07 -13.63 14.63
CA ALA A 95 -0.29 -12.90 15.63
C ALA A 95 0.36 -11.57 15.20
N SER A 96 0.30 -11.14 13.94
CA SER A 96 0.99 -9.91 13.55
C SER A 96 0.03 -8.75 13.31
N SER A 97 -0.06 -7.86 14.31
CA SER A 97 -0.70 -6.57 14.12
C SER A 97 0.24 -5.63 13.39
N HIS A 98 -0.27 -4.96 12.37
CA HIS A 98 0.41 -3.80 11.79
C HIS A 98 0.26 -2.59 12.68
N ARG A 99 1.31 -1.82 12.81
CA ARG A 99 1.38 -0.57 13.58
C ARG A 99 1.86 0.56 12.71
N VAL A 100 1.29 1.73 12.93
CA VAL A 100 1.76 2.98 12.35
C VAL A 100 2.25 3.86 13.47
N TYR A 101 3.53 4.16 13.49
CA TYR A 101 4.14 5.12 14.40
C TYR A 101 4.36 6.42 13.63
N ALA A 102 3.57 7.41 13.95
CA ALA A 102 3.55 8.67 13.23
C ALA A 102 3.02 9.81 14.09
N ASP A 103 3.29 11.04 13.68
CA ASP A 103 2.67 12.22 14.24
C ASP A 103 1.27 12.44 13.66
N GLU A 104 0.33 12.91 14.48
CA GLU A 104 -1.05 13.18 14.06
C GLU A 104 -1.16 14.23 12.94
N SER A 105 -0.13 15.06 12.77
CA SER A 105 -0.09 16.04 11.67
C SER A 105 -0.16 15.42 10.27
N LEU A 106 0.10 14.12 10.15
CA LEU A 106 -0.08 13.38 8.89
C LEU A 106 -1.56 13.23 8.50
N PHE A 107 -2.48 13.35 9.45
CA PHE A 107 -3.91 13.07 9.28
C PHE A 107 -4.78 14.31 9.53
N LEU A 108 -4.29 15.48 9.18
CA LEU A 108 -5.04 16.73 9.30
C LEU A 108 -6.23 16.78 8.34
N ARG A 109 -7.09 17.79 8.52
CA ARG A 109 -8.22 18.03 7.61
C ARG A 109 -7.73 18.21 6.17
N GLU A 110 -8.55 17.79 5.22
CA GLU A 110 -8.28 17.83 3.77
C GLU A 110 -7.10 16.95 3.31
N THR A 111 -6.65 16.00 4.15
CA THR A 111 -5.66 15.02 3.75
C THR A 111 -6.34 13.87 3.01
N GLU A 112 -5.82 13.53 1.84
CA GLU A 112 -6.16 12.29 1.13
C GLU A 112 -5.16 11.20 1.53
N ILE A 113 -5.65 9.98 1.71
CA ILE A 113 -4.83 8.84 2.12
C ILE A 113 -4.58 7.94 0.93
N VAL A 114 -3.33 7.60 0.70
CA VAL A 114 -2.94 6.59 -0.29
C VAL A 114 -2.33 5.40 0.45
N LEU A 115 -2.91 4.23 0.25
CA LEU A 115 -2.43 2.96 0.80
C LEU A 115 -1.73 2.20 -0.30
N VAL A 116 -0.46 1.86 -0.10
CA VAL A 116 0.37 1.17 -1.10
C VAL A 116 0.70 -0.23 -0.61
N ASP A 117 0.31 -1.22 -1.42
CA ASP A 117 0.57 -2.63 -1.19
C ASP A 117 1.19 -3.28 -2.44
N ASP A 118 1.81 -4.43 -2.33
CA ASP A 118 2.28 -5.18 -3.50
C ASP A 118 1.12 -5.97 -4.15
N GLU A 119 0.25 -6.58 -3.34
CA GLU A 119 -0.90 -7.32 -3.85
C GLU A 119 -2.17 -7.12 -2.99
N MET A 120 -3.31 -7.18 -3.64
CA MET A 120 -4.61 -7.23 -2.98
C MET A 120 -5.31 -8.55 -3.30
N THR A 121 -5.51 -9.41 -2.31
CA THR A 121 -6.23 -10.71 -2.46
C THR A 121 -7.67 -10.60 -1.98
N THR A 122 -7.91 -10.29 -0.72
CA THR A 122 -9.25 -10.08 -0.16
C THR A 122 -9.54 -8.62 0.14
N GLY A 123 -8.50 -7.80 0.22
CA GLY A 123 -8.58 -6.40 0.63
C GLY A 123 -8.98 -6.19 2.10
N LYS A 124 -8.95 -7.23 2.94
CA LYS A 124 -9.32 -7.13 4.35
C LYS A 124 -8.35 -6.23 5.13
N THR A 125 -7.06 -6.36 4.89
CA THR A 125 -6.02 -5.49 5.49
C THR A 125 -6.31 -4.02 5.19
N ASN A 126 -6.61 -3.70 3.94
CA ASN A 126 -6.97 -2.34 3.52
C ASN A 126 -8.26 -1.86 4.22
N ARG A 127 -9.29 -2.71 4.32
CA ARG A 127 -10.52 -2.35 5.03
C ARG A 127 -10.27 -2.10 6.52
N ASN A 128 -9.42 -2.89 7.15
CA ASN A 128 -9.11 -2.75 8.57
C ASN A 128 -8.43 -1.40 8.86
N ILE A 129 -7.41 -1.03 8.10
CA ILE A 129 -6.75 0.26 8.31
C ILE A 129 -7.68 1.45 8.00
N ILE A 130 -8.50 1.36 6.94
CA ILE A 130 -9.46 2.41 6.60
C ILE A 130 -10.45 2.63 7.74
N ARG A 131 -11.01 1.55 8.29
CA ARG A 131 -11.93 1.65 9.45
C ARG A 131 -11.26 2.30 10.65
N GLN A 132 -10.04 1.88 11.00
CA GLN A 132 -9.28 2.45 12.11
C GLN A 132 -8.95 3.93 11.90
N LEU A 133 -8.50 4.30 10.69
CA LEU A 133 -8.23 5.69 10.34
C LEU A 133 -9.51 6.53 10.37
N HIS A 134 -10.62 6.01 9.84
CA HIS A 134 -11.87 6.75 9.80
C HIS A 134 -12.50 6.88 11.20
N GLU A 135 -12.39 5.86 12.06
CA GLU A 135 -12.84 5.91 13.44
C GLU A 135 -12.10 6.99 14.22
N LYS A 136 -10.77 7.04 14.08
CA LYS A 136 -9.93 8.02 14.77
C LYS A 136 -10.00 9.41 14.13
N TYR A 137 -10.11 9.48 12.80
CA TYR A 137 -10.12 10.71 12.01
C TYR A 137 -11.31 10.76 11.06
N PRO A 138 -12.54 11.03 11.55
CA PRO A 138 -13.77 10.98 10.72
C PRO A 138 -13.82 11.98 9.57
N HIS A 139 -12.90 12.94 9.57
CA HIS A 139 -12.75 13.94 8.50
C HIS A 139 -12.00 13.42 7.28
N LEU A 140 -11.28 12.30 7.37
CA LEU A 140 -10.65 11.65 6.24
C LEU A 140 -11.75 11.01 5.37
N LYS A 141 -11.89 11.49 4.13
CA LYS A 141 -12.99 11.11 3.25
C LYS A 141 -12.55 10.47 1.94
N THR A 142 -11.27 10.56 1.60
CA THR A 142 -10.76 10.04 0.34
C THR A 142 -9.59 9.10 0.60
N PHE A 143 -9.72 7.88 0.10
CA PHE A 143 -8.71 6.83 0.18
C PHE A 143 -8.40 6.32 -1.22
N THR A 144 -7.13 6.13 -1.54
CA THR A 144 -6.69 5.51 -2.78
C THR A 144 -5.86 4.27 -2.46
N LEU A 145 -6.28 3.13 -2.95
CA LEU A 145 -5.54 1.87 -2.83
C LEU A 145 -4.69 1.68 -4.08
N VAL A 146 -3.40 1.52 -3.89
CA VAL A 146 -2.43 1.31 -4.98
C VAL A 146 -1.76 -0.04 -4.78
N SER A 147 -1.77 -0.88 -5.81
CA SER A 147 -1.06 -2.16 -5.77
C SER A 147 -0.44 -2.51 -7.13
N ILE A 148 0.51 -3.45 -7.11
CA ILE A 148 0.99 -4.06 -8.35
C ILE A 148 -0.08 -5.04 -8.86
N LEU A 149 -0.61 -5.87 -7.98
CA LEU A 149 -1.57 -6.93 -8.30
C LEU A 149 -2.90 -6.71 -7.58
N ASP A 150 -4.01 -6.86 -8.29
CA ASP A 150 -5.36 -6.90 -7.71
C ASP A 150 -6.08 -8.17 -8.12
N PHE A 151 -6.09 -9.15 -7.21
CA PHE A 151 -6.74 -10.44 -7.36
C PHE A 151 -8.03 -10.55 -6.54
N ARG A 152 -8.59 -9.45 -6.09
CA ARG A 152 -9.82 -9.46 -5.31
C ARG A 152 -10.97 -10.06 -6.12
N THR A 153 -11.71 -10.95 -5.47
CA THR A 153 -12.95 -11.49 -6.01
C THR A 153 -14.01 -10.41 -6.14
N VAL A 154 -15.08 -10.70 -6.87
CA VAL A 154 -16.24 -9.79 -6.98
C VAL A 154 -16.78 -9.47 -5.58
N GLN A 155 -16.96 -10.47 -4.72
CA GLN A 155 -17.45 -10.31 -3.36
C GLN A 155 -16.53 -9.42 -2.50
N ALA A 156 -15.21 -9.54 -2.68
CA ALA A 156 -14.25 -8.69 -1.97
C ALA A 156 -14.31 -7.22 -2.42
N ARG A 157 -14.60 -6.97 -3.70
CA ARG A 157 -14.82 -5.62 -4.25
C ARG A 157 -16.11 -5.03 -3.74
N GLU A 158 -17.21 -5.78 -3.80
CA GLU A 158 -18.52 -5.39 -3.26
C GLU A 158 -18.44 -5.05 -1.77
N ALA A 159 -17.72 -5.86 -0.98
CA ALA A 159 -17.50 -5.59 0.44
C ALA A 159 -16.69 -4.30 0.70
N MET A 160 -15.82 -3.89 -0.22
CA MET A 160 -15.10 -2.61 -0.14
C MET A 160 -16.02 -1.44 -0.48
N GLU A 161 -16.84 -1.58 -1.52
CA GLU A 161 -17.84 -0.58 -1.94
C GLU A 161 -18.88 -0.37 -0.85
N GLN A 162 -19.43 -1.45 -0.29
CA GLN A 162 -20.37 -1.39 0.82
C GLN A 162 -19.78 -0.66 2.04
N MET A 163 -18.52 -0.95 2.39
CA MET A 163 -17.84 -0.23 3.48
C MET A 163 -17.69 1.26 3.15
N ALA A 164 -17.40 1.62 1.90
CA ALA A 164 -17.27 3.01 1.48
C ALA A 164 -18.60 3.76 1.64
N GLU A 165 -19.72 3.13 1.28
CA GLU A 165 -21.07 3.66 1.49
C GLU A 165 -21.40 3.81 2.97
N GLU A 166 -21.17 2.76 3.79
CA GLU A 166 -21.41 2.76 5.23
C GLU A 166 -20.68 3.91 5.95
N LEU A 167 -19.42 4.17 5.57
CA LEU A 167 -18.58 5.20 6.20
C LEU A 167 -18.73 6.58 5.54
N ASN A 168 -19.49 6.68 4.47
CA ASN A 168 -19.61 7.89 3.64
C ASN A 168 -18.23 8.45 3.26
N ILE A 169 -17.43 7.58 2.63
CA ILE A 169 -16.08 7.87 2.12
C ILE A 169 -15.98 7.48 0.65
N THR A 170 -14.95 8.00 -0.03
CA THR A 170 -14.60 7.61 -1.39
C THR A 170 -13.36 6.74 -1.38
N ILE A 171 -13.41 5.59 -2.06
CA ILE A 171 -12.28 4.69 -2.22
C ILE A 171 -11.99 4.53 -3.71
N HIS A 172 -10.77 4.87 -4.11
CA HIS A 172 -10.24 4.62 -5.45
C HIS A 172 -9.30 3.42 -5.40
N CYS A 173 -9.33 2.58 -6.45
CA CYS A 173 -8.42 1.45 -6.58
C CYS A 173 -7.63 1.57 -7.88
N VAL A 174 -6.32 1.51 -7.78
CA VAL A 174 -5.38 1.60 -8.91
C VAL A 174 -4.41 0.44 -8.83
N SER A 175 -4.36 -0.39 -9.86
CA SER A 175 -3.47 -1.55 -9.92
C SER A 175 -2.83 -1.66 -11.30
N LEU A 176 -1.59 -2.17 -11.36
CA LEU A 176 -0.94 -2.42 -12.64
C LEU A 176 -1.54 -3.63 -13.35
N PHE A 177 -1.91 -4.65 -12.58
CA PHE A 177 -2.49 -5.89 -13.09
C PHE A 177 -3.71 -6.27 -12.27
N THR A 178 -4.75 -6.68 -12.97
CA THR A 178 -5.98 -7.23 -12.37
C THR A 178 -6.17 -8.65 -12.90
N GLY A 179 -6.48 -9.59 -12.01
CA GLY A 179 -6.65 -10.98 -12.40
C GLY A 179 -7.50 -11.77 -11.40
N ALA A 180 -7.55 -13.07 -11.61
CA ALA A 180 -8.14 -14.04 -10.70
C ALA A 180 -7.21 -15.24 -10.56
N PHE A 181 -7.12 -15.82 -9.37
CA PHE A 181 -6.47 -17.11 -9.17
C PHE A 181 -7.44 -18.22 -9.53
N GLN A 182 -6.97 -19.16 -10.33
CA GLN A 182 -7.62 -20.42 -10.55
C GLN A 182 -6.71 -21.52 -10.02
N ILE A 183 -7.11 -22.21 -8.96
CA ILE A 183 -6.36 -23.32 -8.41
C ILE A 183 -6.90 -24.57 -9.10
N GLU A 184 -6.08 -25.19 -9.94
CA GLU A 184 -6.35 -26.55 -10.42
C GLU A 184 -5.88 -27.51 -9.33
N GLU A 185 -6.80 -28.32 -8.80
CA GLU A 185 -6.46 -29.40 -7.87
C GLU A 185 -5.66 -30.48 -8.61
N THR A 186 -4.36 -30.32 -8.68
CA THR A 186 -3.45 -31.42 -9.04
C THR A 186 -3.07 -32.14 -7.76
N GLY A 187 -3.80 -33.24 -7.47
CA GLY A 187 -3.54 -34.29 -6.50
C GLY A 187 -2.67 -34.00 -5.29
N SER A 188 -3.20 -34.22 -4.10
CA SER A 188 -2.62 -34.21 -2.75
C SER A 188 -1.07 -34.12 -2.66
N LEU A 189 -0.53 -32.89 -2.67
CA LEU A 189 0.86 -32.60 -2.34
C LEU A 189 1.04 -31.93 -0.97
N PHE A 190 -0.01 -31.78 -0.20
CA PHE A 190 0.10 -31.24 1.15
C PHE A 190 -0.10 -32.38 2.16
N ASN A 191 1.01 -33.03 2.55
CA ASN A 191 1.07 -33.68 3.83
C ASN A 191 0.99 -32.61 4.92
N ASP A 192 -0.04 -32.68 5.75
CA ASP A 192 -0.26 -31.87 6.94
C ASP A 192 0.89 -32.00 7.96
N THR A 193 1.97 -31.30 7.74
CA THR A 193 2.94 -30.96 8.79
C THR A 193 3.33 -29.52 8.61
N ALA A 194 2.43 -28.62 9.00
CA ALA A 194 2.79 -27.22 9.16
C ALA A 194 3.84 -27.11 10.27
N PRO A 195 5.03 -26.53 10.02
CA PRO A 195 5.96 -26.26 11.09
C PRO A 195 5.35 -25.22 12.02
N VAL A 196 5.28 -25.53 13.30
CA VAL A 196 4.90 -24.58 14.35
C VAL A 196 5.99 -23.51 14.38
N MET A 197 5.71 -22.35 13.80
CA MET A 197 6.57 -21.18 13.91
C MET A 197 6.51 -20.67 15.34
N HIS A 198 7.58 -20.84 16.08
CA HIS A 198 7.75 -20.18 17.37
C HIS A 198 7.91 -18.67 17.16
N ASP A 199 7.01 -17.91 17.77
CA ASP A 199 7.01 -16.44 17.82
C ASP A 199 8.29 -15.97 18.53
N THR A 200 9.32 -15.59 17.77
CA THR A 200 10.49 -14.95 18.31
C THR A 200 10.20 -13.45 18.47
N LYS A 201 9.73 -13.07 19.64
CA LYS A 201 9.68 -11.67 20.04
C LYS A 201 11.09 -11.09 20.00
N ARG A 202 11.43 -10.41 18.91
CA ARG A 202 12.60 -9.54 18.86
C ARG A 202 12.25 -8.25 19.59
N MET A 203 12.73 -8.13 20.81
CA MET A 203 12.80 -6.84 21.49
C MET A 203 14.03 -6.11 20.98
N VAL A 204 13.83 -4.99 20.31
CA VAL A 204 14.92 -4.09 19.94
C VAL A 204 15.10 -3.11 21.10
N GLU A 205 16.19 -3.25 21.86
CA GLU A 205 16.61 -2.23 22.81
C GLU A 205 17.28 -1.08 22.05
N GLU A 206 16.82 0.14 22.27
CA GLU A 206 17.50 1.35 21.82
C GLU A 206 18.88 1.42 22.45
N GLN A 207 19.92 1.27 21.64
CA GLN A 207 21.27 1.68 22.04
C GLN A 207 21.39 3.18 21.77
N SER A 208 21.37 3.97 22.83
CA SER A 208 21.79 5.37 22.77
C SER A 208 23.28 5.44 22.45
N PHE A 209 23.62 5.98 21.30
CA PHE A 209 24.99 6.38 20.99
C PHE A 209 25.22 7.76 21.62
N GLU A 210 26.13 7.82 22.60
CA GLU A 210 26.76 9.05 23.08
C GLU A 210 27.80 9.55 22.07
#